data_511a79e0f1cbf04fabe65ff4239507e5
#
_entry.id   511a79e0f1cbf04fabe65ff4239507e5
#
_cell.length_a   1.000
_cell.length_b   1.000
_cell.length_c   1.000
_cell.angle_alpha   90.00
_cell.angle_beta   90.00
_cell.angle_gamma   90.00
#
_symmetry.space_group_name_H-M   'P 1'
#
loop_
_entity.id
_entity.type
_entity.pdbx_description
1 polymer ?
#
loop_
_entity_poly.entity_id
_entity_poly.type
_entity_poly.pdbx_seq_one_letter_code
_entity_poly.pdbx_strand_id
1 'polypeptide(L)'
;MDTPINVFSGWALNGKDEGMEKHHNDSVMNMIDFACRGLPEYSFIDAGCGNGWVVRHISNDSKCNSAIGVDGSSNMINKAKKLDDKNQYYCEDLLNWIPRGKVDIVHSMEVFYYFENPGLLIKHINNNWIKSGGRLIMGVDYYQENKSSHSWQNECGISIMKLHSEKEWKRFFENAALKDVTSWRHGQDKEWGGTLIVTGIN
;
A
#
# COMPACT_ATOMS: atom_id res chain seq x y z
N MET A 1 0.22 -7.38 -22.54
CA MET A 1 0.41 -6.82 -21.18
C MET A 1 0.01 -5.36 -21.20
N ASP A 2 -0.76 -4.93 -20.21
CA ASP A 2 -1.25 -3.56 -20.07
C ASP A 2 -0.65 -2.89 -18.81
N THR A 3 -0.81 -1.58 -18.69
CA THR A 3 -0.32 -0.87 -17.51
C THR A 3 -1.07 -1.32 -16.25
N PRO A 4 -0.44 -1.30 -15.05
CA PRO A 4 -1.13 -1.63 -13.81
C PRO A 4 -2.45 -0.84 -13.65
N ILE A 5 -2.42 0.47 -13.92
CA ILE A 5 -3.60 1.34 -13.83
C ILE A 5 -4.74 0.83 -14.71
N ASN A 6 -4.47 0.45 -15.95
CA ASN A 6 -5.50 -0.04 -16.88
C ASN A 6 -6.07 -1.40 -16.43
N VAL A 7 -5.21 -2.33 -15.98
CA VAL A 7 -5.65 -3.64 -15.49
C VAL A 7 -6.56 -3.46 -14.28
N PHE A 8 -6.16 -2.68 -13.29
CA PHE A 8 -6.97 -2.45 -12.09
C PHE A 8 -8.22 -1.62 -12.36
N SER A 9 -8.16 -0.70 -13.33
CA SER A 9 -9.35 0.02 -13.82
C SER A 9 -10.40 -0.95 -14.36
N GLY A 10 -9.96 -1.96 -15.11
CA GLY A 10 -10.82 -3.05 -15.59
C GLY A 10 -11.39 -3.88 -14.45
N TRP A 11 -10.61 -4.18 -13.41
CA TRP A 11 -11.08 -4.91 -12.23
C TRP A 11 -12.19 -4.17 -11.48
N ALA A 12 -12.07 -2.84 -11.33
CA ALA A 12 -13.12 -2.03 -10.71
C ALA A 12 -14.45 -2.10 -11.46
N LEU A 13 -14.40 -2.21 -12.81
CA LEU A 13 -15.61 -2.26 -13.64
C LEU A 13 -16.32 -3.63 -13.62
N ASN A 14 -15.56 -4.72 -13.42
CA ASN A 14 -16.10 -6.08 -13.43
C ASN A 14 -16.24 -6.73 -12.05
N GLY A 15 -15.95 -5.98 -10.96
CA GLY A 15 -16.09 -6.43 -9.58
C GLY A 15 -14.97 -7.34 -9.08
N LYS A 16 -13.91 -7.56 -9.86
CA LYS A 16 -12.77 -8.42 -9.45
C LYS A 16 -11.99 -7.82 -8.27
N ASP A 17 -12.01 -6.50 -8.11
CA ASP A 17 -11.39 -5.76 -7.00
C ASP A 17 -11.99 -6.10 -5.62
N GLU A 18 -13.22 -6.61 -5.56
CA GLU A 18 -13.89 -6.97 -4.30
C GLU A 18 -13.22 -8.18 -3.60
N GLY A 19 -12.51 -9.01 -4.36
CA GLY A 19 -11.70 -10.10 -3.82
C GLY A 19 -10.47 -9.63 -3.05
N MET A 20 -9.98 -8.42 -3.31
CA MET A 20 -8.73 -7.91 -2.70
C MET A 20 -8.86 -7.73 -1.19
N GLU A 21 -9.96 -7.18 -0.70
CA GLU A 21 -10.24 -7.09 0.74
C GLU A 21 -10.20 -8.48 1.38
N LYS A 22 -10.92 -9.46 0.81
CA LYS A 22 -11.00 -10.82 1.35
C LYS A 22 -9.65 -11.51 1.45
N HIS A 23 -8.77 -11.34 0.47
CA HIS A 23 -7.49 -12.02 0.41
C HIS A 23 -6.40 -11.33 1.25
N HIS A 24 -6.47 -10.01 1.42
CA HIS A 24 -5.43 -9.24 2.10
C HIS A 24 -5.83 -8.74 3.50
N ASN A 25 -7.08 -8.93 3.92
CA ASN A 25 -7.60 -8.41 5.21
C ASN A 25 -6.69 -8.76 6.39
N ASP A 26 -6.34 -10.03 6.54
CA ASP A 26 -5.53 -10.52 7.68
C ASP A 26 -4.14 -9.84 7.73
N SER A 27 -3.46 -9.77 6.59
CA SER A 27 -2.16 -9.10 6.48
C SER A 27 -2.26 -7.59 6.73
N VAL A 28 -3.29 -6.94 6.17
CA VAL A 28 -3.51 -5.49 6.37
C VAL A 28 -3.86 -5.18 7.82
N MET A 29 -4.69 -5.99 8.47
CA MET A 29 -4.99 -5.80 9.90
C MET A 29 -3.74 -5.95 10.75
N ASN A 30 -2.89 -6.94 10.47
CA ASN A 30 -1.59 -7.09 11.14
C ASN A 30 -0.70 -5.85 10.95
N MET A 31 -0.66 -5.28 9.74
CA MET A 31 0.09 -4.05 9.45
C MET A 31 -0.45 -2.85 10.23
N ILE A 32 -1.77 -2.67 10.24
CA ILE A 32 -2.45 -1.57 10.94
C ILE A 32 -2.23 -1.68 12.45
N ASP A 33 -2.44 -2.86 13.04
CA ASP A 33 -2.21 -3.11 14.47
C ASP A 33 -0.77 -2.77 14.89
N PHE A 34 0.19 -3.11 14.03
CA PHE A 34 1.59 -2.75 14.26
C PHE A 34 1.82 -1.23 14.16
N ALA A 35 1.30 -0.60 13.11
CA ALA A 35 1.54 0.82 12.81
C ALA A 35 0.88 1.76 13.82
N CYS A 36 -0.31 1.40 14.32
CA CYS A 36 -1.10 2.22 15.25
C CYS A 36 -0.74 1.98 16.73
N ARG A 37 0.12 0.99 17.01
CA ARG A 37 0.44 0.59 18.39
C ARG A 37 1.03 1.74 19.20
N GLY A 38 0.38 2.05 20.32
CA GLY A 38 0.84 3.09 21.27
C GLY A 38 0.52 4.52 20.84
N LEU A 39 -0.08 4.74 19.66
CA LEU A 39 -0.53 6.06 19.26
C LEU A 39 -1.87 6.39 19.95
N PRO A 40 -1.98 7.55 20.61
CA PRO A 40 -3.24 8.01 21.20
C PRO A 40 -4.24 8.45 20.11
N GLU A 41 -3.72 9.05 19.05
CA GLU A 41 -4.44 9.50 17.85
C GLU A 41 -3.50 9.52 16.66
N TYR A 42 -4.03 9.44 15.43
CA TYR A 42 -3.22 9.44 14.20
C TYR A 42 -4.02 9.90 12.99
N SER A 43 -3.28 10.36 11.97
CA SER A 43 -3.74 10.60 10.61
C SER A 43 -3.13 9.58 9.66
N PHE A 44 -3.86 9.20 8.61
CA PHE A 44 -3.56 8.04 7.79
C PHE A 44 -3.71 8.32 6.29
N ILE A 45 -2.79 7.82 5.48
CA ILE A 45 -2.91 7.74 4.02
C ILE A 45 -2.73 6.30 3.57
N ASP A 46 -3.64 5.83 2.71
CA ASP A 46 -3.51 4.58 1.97
C ASP A 46 -3.01 4.87 0.55
N ALA A 47 -1.77 4.51 0.26
CA ALA A 47 -1.11 4.73 -1.03
C ALA A 47 -1.38 3.53 -1.96
N GLY A 48 -2.14 3.76 -3.04
CA GLY A 48 -2.70 2.72 -3.88
C GLY A 48 -3.95 2.10 -3.26
N CYS A 49 -4.87 2.95 -2.83
CA CYS A 49 -6.03 2.55 -2.01
C CYS A 49 -7.08 1.71 -2.74
N GLY A 50 -6.98 1.56 -4.07
CA GLY A 50 -7.98 0.86 -4.86
C GLY A 50 -9.39 1.37 -4.61
N ASN A 51 -10.33 0.49 -4.30
CA ASN A 51 -11.72 0.83 -3.98
C ASN A 51 -11.93 1.43 -2.58
N GLY A 52 -10.85 1.71 -1.84
CA GLY A 52 -10.86 2.43 -0.56
C GLY A 52 -11.28 1.60 0.67
N TRP A 53 -11.27 0.26 0.61
CA TRP A 53 -11.73 -0.56 1.74
C TRP A 53 -10.89 -0.36 3.01
N VAL A 54 -9.57 -0.20 2.90
CA VAL A 54 -8.69 0.08 4.05
C VAL A 54 -9.01 1.44 4.66
N VAL A 55 -9.22 2.47 3.83
CA VAL A 55 -9.59 3.81 4.29
C VAL A 55 -10.91 3.77 5.07
N ARG A 56 -11.94 3.07 4.53
CA ARG A 56 -13.22 2.88 5.23
C ARG A 56 -13.06 2.14 6.55
N HIS A 57 -12.21 1.11 6.57
CA HIS A 57 -11.96 0.35 7.78
C HIS A 57 -11.31 1.21 8.86
N ILE A 58 -10.19 1.88 8.52
CA ILE A 58 -9.40 2.65 9.49
C ILE A 58 -10.13 3.89 10.01
N SER A 59 -10.99 4.51 9.20
CA SER A 59 -11.78 5.67 9.60
C SER A 59 -12.84 5.37 10.67
N ASN A 60 -13.11 4.10 10.95
CA ASN A 60 -13.98 3.68 12.06
C ASN A 60 -13.23 3.56 13.41
N ASP A 61 -11.89 3.61 13.40
CA ASP A 61 -11.13 3.71 14.65
C ASP A 61 -11.27 5.11 15.22
N SER A 62 -11.75 5.21 16.46
CA SER A 62 -11.93 6.49 17.17
C SER A 62 -10.64 7.30 17.35
N LYS A 63 -9.47 6.68 17.19
CA LYS A 63 -8.16 7.33 17.23
C LYS A 63 -7.74 7.90 15.86
N CYS A 64 -8.42 7.52 14.78
CA CYS A 64 -8.11 8.02 13.44
C CYS A 64 -8.75 9.40 13.21
N ASN A 65 -7.94 10.45 13.23
CA ASN A 65 -8.41 11.82 13.02
C ASN A 65 -8.73 12.14 11.55
N SER A 66 -8.06 11.45 10.63
CA SER A 66 -8.31 11.56 9.19
C SER A 66 -7.74 10.35 8.44
N ALA A 67 -8.50 9.85 7.48
CA ALA A 67 -8.09 8.81 6.56
C ALA A 67 -8.24 9.31 5.12
N ILE A 68 -7.19 9.11 4.31
CA ILE A 68 -7.14 9.55 2.90
C ILE A 68 -6.73 8.36 2.05
N GLY A 69 -7.40 8.19 0.91
CA GLY A 69 -7.01 7.23 -0.13
C GLY A 69 -6.47 7.95 -1.37
N VAL A 70 -5.38 7.43 -1.94
CA VAL A 70 -4.86 7.90 -3.21
C VAL A 70 -4.54 6.72 -4.13
N ASP A 71 -4.99 6.79 -5.39
CA ASP A 71 -4.80 5.75 -6.40
C ASP A 71 -4.73 6.35 -7.80
N GLY A 72 -3.96 5.74 -8.70
CA GLY A 72 -3.84 6.19 -10.09
C GLY A 72 -5.06 5.83 -10.96
N SER A 73 -5.91 4.89 -10.54
CA SER A 73 -7.06 4.43 -11.30
C SER A 73 -8.31 5.26 -10.99
N SER A 74 -8.79 6.01 -11.98
CA SER A 74 -10.03 6.79 -11.86
C SER A 74 -11.25 5.91 -11.56
N ASN A 75 -11.32 4.68 -12.10
CA ASN A 75 -12.42 3.76 -11.84
C ASN A 75 -12.42 3.25 -10.40
N MET A 76 -11.24 2.96 -9.84
CA MET A 76 -11.08 2.62 -8.42
C MET A 76 -11.53 3.78 -7.53
N ILE A 77 -11.03 4.99 -7.78
CA ILE A 77 -11.40 6.18 -7.00
C ILE A 77 -12.89 6.52 -7.11
N ASN A 78 -13.47 6.39 -8.31
CA ASN A 78 -14.91 6.59 -8.48
C ASN A 78 -15.73 5.55 -7.69
N LYS A 79 -15.27 4.29 -7.64
CA LYS A 79 -15.89 3.24 -6.82
C LYS A 79 -15.73 3.55 -5.33
N ALA A 80 -14.52 3.94 -4.87
CA ALA A 80 -14.29 4.34 -3.50
C ALA A 80 -15.23 5.47 -3.04
N LYS A 81 -15.36 6.54 -3.83
CA LYS A 81 -16.26 7.68 -3.56
C LYS A 81 -17.75 7.32 -3.58
N LYS A 82 -18.15 6.29 -4.34
CA LYS A 82 -19.53 5.79 -4.31
C LYS A 82 -19.84 4.99 -3.05
N LEU A 83 -18.84 4.30 -2.51
CA LEU A 83 -18.97 3.46 -1.32
C LEU A 83 -18.77 4.25 -0.01
N ASP A 84 -18.18 5.45 -0.10
CA ASP A 84 -17.82 6.25 1.06
C ASP A 84 -17.80 7.75 0.71
N ASP A 85 -18.70 8.49 1.32
CA ASP A 85 -18.84 9.95 1.17
C ASP A 85 -18.19 10.74 2.33
N LYS A 86 -17.61 10.06 3.33
CA LYS A 86 -17.04 10.67 4.53
C LYS A 86 -15.55 10.96 4.40
N ASN A 87 -14.81 10.06 3.74
CA ASN A 87 -13.37 10.15 3.63
C ASN A 87 -12.95 10.80 2.29
N GLN A 88 -11.67 11.15 2.19
CA GLN A 88 -11.13 11.82 1.00
C GLN A 88 -10.41 10.82 0.10
N TYR A 89 -10.71 10.86 -1.19
CA TYR A 89 -10.10 10.02 -2.22
C TYR A 89 -9.59 10.86 -3.38
N TYR A 90 -8.33 10.65 -3.76
CA TYR A 90 -7.64 11.37 -4.83
C TYR A 90 -7.23 10.42 -5.95
N CYS A 91 -7.56 10.80 -7.20
CA CYS A 91 -7.08 10.09 -8.39
C CYS A 91 -5.81 10.79 -8.88
N GLU A 92 -4.66 10.29 -8.46
CA GLU A 92 -3.38 10.98 -8.67
C GLU A 92 -2.23 9.98 -8.88
N ASP A 93 -1.18 10.44 -9.54
CA ASP A 93 0.07 9.71 -9.63
C ASP A 93 0.83 9.80 -8.29
N LEU A 94 1.09 8.66 -7.67
CA LEU A 94 1.77 8.57 -6.36
C LEU A 94 3.16 9.18 -6.36
N LEU A 95 3.85 9.23 -7.51
CA LEU A 95 5.19 9.84 -7.63
C LEU A 95 5.16 11.37 -7.61
N ASN A 96 4.02 11.98 -7.95
CA ASN A 96 3.90 13.42 -8.11
C ASN A 96 2.96 14.07 -7.09
N TRP A 97 2.01 13.31 -6.54
CA TRP A 97 1.05 13.84 -5.58
C TRP A 97 1.70 14.18 -4.23
N ILE A 98 1.24 15.27 -3.63
CA ILE A 98 1.66 15.71 -2.29
C ILE A 98 0.40 16.05 -1.49
N PRO A 99 0.20 15.45 -0.30
CA PRO A 99 -0.94 15.79 0.55
C PRO A 99 -0.86 17.23 1.05
N ARG A 100 -2.02 17.84 1.37
CA ARG A 100 -2.07 19.19 1.95
C ARG A 100 -1.36 19.29 3.30
N GLY A 101 -1.25 18.20 4.02
CA GLY A 101 -0.55 18.10 5.29
C GLY A 101 0.03 16.71 5.45
N LYS A 102 1.18 16.59 6.11
CA LYS A 102 1.82 15.32 6.41
C LYS A 102 1.02 14.54 7.45
N VAL A 103 1.10 13.20 7.38
CA VAL A 103 0.36 12.27 8.23
C VAL A 103 1.28 11.46 9.15
N ASP A 104 0.68 10.80 10.13
CA ASP A 104 1.39 9.95 11.08
C ASP A 104 1.72 8.59 10.47
N ILE A 105 0.82 8.05 9.64
CA ILE A 105 0.96 6.72 9.03
C ILE A 105 0.68 6.80 7.52
N VAL A 106 1.60 6.27 6.71
CA VAL A 106 1.35 5.92 5.31
C VAL A 106 1.41 4.40 5.18
N HIS A 107 0.31 3.84 4.71
CA HIS A 107 0.12 2.42 4.42
C HIS A 107 0.13 2.18 2.91
N SER A 108 0.54 0.99 2.50
CA SER A 108 0.39 0.53 1.11
C SER A 108 0.37 -1.00 1.07
N MET A 109 -0.56 -1.58 0.33
CA MET A 109 -0.63 -3.02 0.12
C MET A 109 -0.68 -3.34 -1.38
N GLU A 110 0.26 -4.19 -1.84
CA GLU A 110 0.31 -4.69 -3.22
C GLU A 110 0.46 -3.60 -4.31
N VAL A 111 1.31 -2.58 -4.07
CA VAL A 111 1.42 -1.42 -4.95
C VAL A 111 2.85 -1.14 -5.43
N PHE A 112 3.83 -1.14 -4.55
CA PHE A 112 5.15 -0.54 -4.83
C PHE A 112 5.94 -1.27 -5.91
N TYR A 113 5.73 -2.53 -6.14
CA TYR A 113 6.36 -3.29 -7.22
C TYR A 113 5.82 -2.97 -8.62
N TYR A 114 4.77 -2.18 -8.74
CA TYR A 114 4.28 -1.67 -10.04
C TYR A 114 5.03 -0.43 -10.54
N PHE A 115 6.04 0.04 -9.81
CA PHE A 115 6.88 1.17 -10.22
C PHE A 115 8.23 0.68 -10.76
N GLU A 116 8.73 1.34 -11.83
CA GLU A 116 10.06 1.04 -12.39
C GLU A 116 11.17 1.21 -11.35
N ASN A 117 11.04 2.20 -10.47
CA ASN A 117 11.95 2.44 -9.36
C ASN A 117 11.15 2.72 -8.07
N PRO A 118 10.81 1.67 -7.31
CA PRO A 118 10.07 1.83 -6.07
C PRO A 118 10.81 2.67 -5.02
N GLY A 119 12.14 2.70 -5.06
CA GLY A 119 12.95 3.55 -4.16
C GLY A 119 12.66 5.05 -4.33
N LEU A 120 12.33 5.51 -5.55
CA LEU A 120 11.93 6.91 -5.77
C LEU A 120 10.58 7.20 -5.12
N LEU A 121 9.62 6.29 -5.22
CA LEU A 121 8.32 6.43 -4.57
C LEU A 121 8.46 6.46 -3.05
N ILE A 122 9.21 5.52 -2.47
CA ILE A 122 9.46 5.46 -1.02
C ILE A 122 10.11 6.77 -0.54
N LYS A 123 11.10 7.27 -1.27
CA LYS A 123 11.77 8.55 -0.96
C LYS A 123 10.82 9.74 -1.06
N HIS A 124 9.96 9.77 -2.10
CA HIS A 124 8.95 10.81 -2.28
C HIS A 124 7.96 10.83 -1.11
N ILE A 125 7.43 9.66 -0.74
CA ILE A 125 6.52 9.49 0.39
C ILE A 125 7.19 9.94 1.69
N ASN A 126 8.41 9.47 1.98
CA ASN A 126 9.12 9.86 3.21
C ASN A 126 9.31 11.37 3.32
N ASN A 127 9.73 12.01 2.24
CA ASN A 127 10.00 13.45 2.24
C ASN A 127 8.76 14.32 2.34
N ASN A 128 7.65 13.90 1.70
CA ASN A 128 6.52 14.80 1.44
C ASN A 128 5.24 14.42 2.19
N TRP A 129 5.05 13.13 2.56
CA TRP A 129 3.76 12.69 3.11
C TRP A 129 3.81 12.40 4.61
N ILE A 130 4.99 12.06 5.17
CA ILE A 130 5.12 11.55 6.54
C ILE A 130 5.65 12.65 7.47
N LYS A 131 4.99 12.84 8.62
CA LYS A 131 5.48 13.69 9.71
C LYS A 131 6.80 13.14 10.28
N SER A 132 7.61 14.00 10.91
CA SER A 132 8.74 13.51 11.70
C SER A 132 8.25 12.57 12.81
N GLY A 133 8.87 11.40 12.91
CA GLY A 133 8.45 10.32 13.80
C GLY A 133 7.26 9.50 13.30
N GLY A 134 6.67 9.86 12.15
CA GLY A 134 5.63 9.07 11.49
C GLY A 134 6.19 7.85 10.77
N ARG A 135 5.34 6.99 10.27
CA ARG A 135 5.66 5.65 9.77
C ARG A 135 5.23 5.43 8.33
N LEU A 136 6.11 4.82 7.54
CA LEU A 136 5.72 4.12 6.31
C LEU A 136 5.65 2.62 6.61
N ILE A 137 4.57 1.96 6.19
CA ILE A 137 4.41 0.52 6.24
C ILE A 137 3.84 0.02 4.91
N MET A 138 4.50 -0.95 4.31
CA MET A 138 4.03 -1.60 3.08
C MET A 138 3.96 -3.11 3.23
N GLY A 139 3.01 -3.73 2.52
CA GLY A 139 2.90 -5.16 2.33
C GLY A 139 3.00 -5.53 0.85
N VAL A 140 3.72 -6.60 0.55
CA VAL A 140 3.82 -7.16 -0.80
C VAL A 140 3.80 -8.69 -0.75
N ASP A 141 3.08 -9.29 -1.68
CA ASP A 141 3.04 -10.73 -1.89
C ASP A 141 3.94 -11.14 -3.07
N TYR A 142 4.18 -10.21 -4.00
CA TYR A 142 5.08 -10.41 -5.13
C TYR A 142 6.51 -10.00 -4.76
N TYR A 143 7.30 -10.97 -4.30
CA TYR A 143 8.72 -10.78 -3.94
C TYR A 143 9.53 -12.05 -4.16
N GLN A 144 10.86 -11.93 -4.22
CA GLN A 144 11.75 -12.99 -4.71
C GLN A 144 11.67 -14.29 -3.91
N GLU A 145 11.47 -14.23 -2.61
CA GLU A 145 11.41 -15.40 -1.75
C GLU A 145 10.03 -16.09 -1.77
N ASN A 146 8.97 -15.43 -2.28
CA ASN A 146 7.65 -16.01 -2.47
C ASN A 146 7.47 -16.57 -3.88
N LYS A 147 7.93 -17.79 -4.12
CA LYS A 147 7.94 -18.39 -5.44
C LYS A 147 6.56 -18.60 -6.05
N SER A 148 5.54 -18.78 -5.22
CA SER A 148 4.17 -18.98 -5.68
C SER A 148 3.57 -17.75 -6.36
N SER A 149 4.12 -16.55 -6.14
CA SER A 149 3.66 -15.31 -6.79
C SER A 149 4.35 -15.00 -8.13
N HIS A 150 5.43 -15.71 -8.49
CA HIS A 150 6.27 -15.34 -9.64
C HIS A 150 5.56 -15.36 -10.99
N SER A 151 4.50 -16.14 -11.15
CA SER A 151 3.70 -16.21 -12.37
C SER A 151 2.72 -15.04 -12.54
N TRP A 152 2.45 -14.28 -11.49
CA TRP A 152 1.37 -13.29 -11.44
C TRP A 152 1.47 -12.19 -12.49
N GLN A 153 2.67 -11.74 -12.83
CA GLN A 153 2.86 -10.74 -13.89
C GLN A 153 2.23 -11.19 -15.21
N ASN A 154 2.48 -12.45 -15.60
CA ASN A 154 1.93 -13.02 -16.82
C ASN A 154 0.44 -13.33 -16.69
N GLU A 155 0.02 -13.91 -15.57
CA GLU A 155 -1.38 -14.28 -15.31
C GLU A 155 -2.31 -13.07 -15.28
N CYS A 156 -1.86 -11.97 -14.68
CA CYS A 156 -2.60 -10.72 -14.63
C CYS A 156 -2.42 -9.86 -15.89
N GLY A 157 -1.47 -10.19 -16.76
CA GLY A 157 -1.18 -9.42 -17.97
C GLY A 157 -0.63 -8.03 -17.71
N ILE A 158 0.10 -7.83 -16.60
CA ILE A 158 0.61 -6.54 -16.15
C ILE A 158 2.00 -6.29 -16.73
N SER A 159 2.20 -5.11 -17.32
CA SER A 159 3.45 -4.75 -18.02
C SER A 159 4.62 -4.50 -17.08
N ILE A 160 4.38 -4.02 -15.88
CA ILE A 160 5.40 -3.68 -14.87
C ILE A 160 5.07 -4.37 -13.56
N MET A 161 5.91 -5.34 -13.16
CA MET A 161 5.96 -5.93 -11.82
C MET A 161 7.42 -6.21 -11.50
N LYS A 162 8.01 -5.48 -10.58
CA LYS A 162 9.43 -5.60 -10.21
C LYS A 162 9.61 -6.62 -9.10
N LEU A 163 10.32 -7.70 -9.41
CA LEU A 163 10.60 -8.76 -8.46
C LEU A 163 11.84 -8.39 -7.63
N HIS A 164 11.62 -7.96 -6.40
CA HIS A 164 12.68 -7.64 -5.44
C HIS A 164 12.68 -8.62 -4.27
N SER A 165 13.87 -8.85 -3.72
CA SER A 165 14.06 -9.62 -2.49
C SER A 165 13.68 -8.78 -1.24
N GLU A 166 13.42 -9.45 -0.13
CA GLU A 166 13.20 -8.79 1.18
C GLU A 166 14.36 -7.84 1.53
N LYS A 167 15.61 -8.26 1.23
CA LYS A 167 16.80 -7.43 1.46
C LYS A 167 16.79 -6.16 0.62
N GLU A 168 16.37 -6.23 -0.64
CA GLU A 168 16.28 -5.06 -1.52
C GLU A 168 15.16 -4.13 -1.08
N TRP A 169 14.01 -4.65 -0.67
CA TRP A 169 12.92 -3.85 -0.13
C TRP A 169 13.37 -3.05 1.12
N LYS A 170 14.04 -3.69 2.07
CA LYS A 170 14.61 -2.98 3.23
C LYS A 170 15.60 -1.88 2.81
N ARG A 171 16.45 -2.18 1.84
CA ARG A 171 17.44 -1.21 1.35
C ARG A 171 16.80 0.00 0.67
N PHE A 172 15.66 -0.13 0.02
CA PHE A 172 14.92 1.02 -0.50
C PHE A 172 14.44 1.95 0.62
N PHE A 173 13.97 1.41 1.74
CA PHE A 173 13.59 2.18 2.92
C PHE A 173 14.80 2.90 3.55
N GLU A 174 15.89 2.19 3.75
CA GLU A 174 17.14 2.73 4.29
C GLU A 174 17.70 3.85 3.40
N ASN A 175 17.75 3.63 2.09
CA ASN A 175 18.21 4.62 1.10
C ASN A 175 17.29 5.85 1.03
N ALA A 176 16.04 5.72 1.39
CA ALA A 176 15.09 6.83 1.53
C ALA A 176 15.21 7.57 2.87
N ALA A 177 16.22 7.24 3.70
CA ALA A 177 16.49 7.80 5.02
C ALA A 177 15.43 7.48 6.10
N LEU A 178 14.62 6.43 5.90
CA LEU A 178 13.77 5.89 6.96
C LEU A 178 14.64 5.17 8.00
N LYS A 179 14.31 5.33 9.28
CA LYS A 179 14.99 4.75 10.44
C LYS A 179 14.25 3.53 10.95
N ASP A 180 14.90 2.73 11.80
CA ASP A 180 14.32 1.54 12.44
C ASP A 180 13.65 0.60 11.44
N VAL A 181 14.27 0.45 10.26
CA VAL A 181 13.74 -0.38 9.17
C VAL A 181 13.71 -1.84 9.61
N THR A 182 12.51 -2.40 9.64
CA THR A 182 12.29 -3.81 9.97
C THR A 182 11.34 -4.47 8.98
N SER A 183 11.35 -5.80 8.98
CA SER A 183 10.47 -6.60 8.11
C SER A 183 10.05 -7.88 8.82
N TRP A 184 8.88 -8.40 8.43
CA TRP A 184 8.41 -9.73 8.81
C TRP A 184 7.50 -10.28 7.72
N ARG A 185 7.14 -11.55 7.84
CA ARG A 185 6.17 -12.21 6.96
C ARG A 185 4.94 -12.60 7.75
N HIS A 186 3.77 -12.30 7.20
CA HIS A 186 2.51 -12.65 7.82
C HIS A 186 1.77 -13.70 6.98
N GLY A 187 1.13 -14.67 7.64
CA GLY A 187 0.33 -15.69 6.98
C GLY A 187 1.12 -16.72 6.15
N GLN A 188 2.42 -16.88 6.39
CA GLN A 188 3.27 -17.85 5.69
C GLN A 188 2.91 -19.30 6.07
N ASP A 189 3.01 -20.19 5.10
CA ASP A 189 2.87 -21.64 5.28
C ASP A 189 3.92 -22.43 4.47
N LYS A 190 3.68 -23.72 4.19
CA LYS A 190 4.63 -24.57 3.46
C LYS A 190 4.79 -24.19 1.99
N GLU A 191 3.76 -23.65 1.36
CA GLU A 191 3.70 -23.37 -0.08
C GLU A 191 3.65 -21.85 -0.36
N TRP A 192 3.20 -21.08 0.62
CA TRP A 192 3.01 -19.63 0.56
C TRP A 192 4.03 -18.88 1.41
N GLY A 193 4.81 -18.00 0.81
CA GLY A 193 5.84 -17.21 1.50
C GLY A 193 5.30 -16.19 2.52
N GLY A 194 4.00 -16.00 2.55
CA GLY A 194 3.36 -14.96 3.36
C GLY A 194 3.44 -13.57 2.72
N THR A 195 2.69 -12.62 3.24
CA THR A 195 2.86 -11.21 2.90
C THR A 195 4.14 -10.70 3.53
N LEU A 196 5.08 -10.24 2.72
CA LEU A 196 6.26 -9.52 3.20
C LEU A 196 5.85 -8.11 3.60
N ILE A 197 6.02 -7.79 4.87
CA ILE A 197 5.76 -6.47 5.41
C ILE A 197 7.09 -5.80 5.71
N VAL A 198 7.24 -4.55 5.23
CA VAL A 198 8.42 -3.71 5.51
C VAL A 198 7.96 -2.37 6.05
N THR A 199 8.63 -1.87 7.08
CA THR A 199 8.28 -0.60 7.72
C THR A 199 9.51 0.16 8.17
N GLY A 200 9.38 1.49 8.27
CA GLY A 200 10.40 2.39 8.80
C GLY A 200 9.78 3.69 9.29
N ILE A 201 10.54 4.46 10.05
CA ILE A 201 10.14 5.73 10.69
C ILE A 201 10.87 6.90 10.01
N ASN A 202 10.15 8.01 9.76
CA ASN A 202 10.74 9.25 9.22
C ASN A 202 11.61 9.97 10.27
#